data_c260d6590cf8c52a948599f68d763b98
#
_entry.id   c260d6590cf8c52a948599f68d763b98
#
_cell.length_a   1.000
_cell.length_b   1.000
_cell.length_c   1.000
_cell.angle_alpha   90.00
_cell.angle_beta   90.00
_cell.angle_gamma   90.00
#
_symmetry.space_group_name_H-M   'P 1'
#
loop_
_entity.id
_entity.type
_entity.pdbx_description
1 polymer ?
#
loop_
_entity_poly.entity_id
_entity_poly.type
_entity_poly.pdbx_seq_one_letter_code
_entity_poly.pdbx_strand_id
1 'polypeptide(L)'
;LEILLGKGWYMGTFGLAGGKNLFGSRMMAIAELHLTYEDGSEEVIATDESWKYRGSDIEESGIYDGETINRLLWKNAENPWKPVETLQAPGKLTERYSLPVIVKEQLAPVEIIHTNAGEAVLDFGQNHAGYMEFDAGFESGTRITIECGEILQDGNFYHDNYRDAKSVFSYTSDGRKETVRPHFTYFGYRYLKVTGWPGELRREDIRSNVVYSDLERTGWLETSDEKVNRLYQNCLWSQKSNFIDLPTDCPQRSERL
;
A
#
# COMPACT_ATOMS: atom_id res chain seq x y z
N LEU A 1 -16.92 -16.29 3.17
CA LEU A 1 -15.50 -16.00 2.97
C LEU A 1 -15.32 -15.27 1.65
N GLU A 2 -14.51 -14.20 1.63
CA GLU A 2 -14.19 -13.42 0.43
C GLU A 2 -12.67 -13.24 0.37
N ILE A 3 -12.09 -13.36 -0.82
CA ILE A 3 -10.66 -13.16 -1.07
C ILE A 3 -10.52 -12.05 -2.12
N LEU A 4 -9.86 -10.96 -1.75
CA LEU A 4 -9.51 -9.89 -2.67
C LEU A 4 -8.13 -10.17 -3.27
N LEU A 5 -8.03 -10.15 -4.60
CA LEU A 5 -6.79 -10.45 -5.32
C LEU A 5 -6.22 -9.19 -5.97
N GLY A 6 -4.93 -8.94 -5.76
CA GLY A 6 -4.14 -7.92 -6.43
C GLY A 6 -3.12 -8.51 -7.39
N LYS A 7 -2.66 -7.73 -8.35
CA LYS A 7 -1.68 -8.17 -9.37
C LYS A 7 -0.32 -8.53 -8.75
N GLY A 8 0.11 -7.79 -7.73
CA GLY A 8 1.40 -7.95 -7.09
C GLY A 8 2.56 -8.00 -8.09
N TRP A 9 3.58 -8.77 -7.76
CA TRP A 9 4.72 -9.04 -8.65
C TRP A 9 4.36 -10.00 -9.79
N TYR A 10 3.37 -10.86 -9.59
CA TYR A 10 3.01 -11.91 -10.52
C TYR A 10 2.53 -11.37 -11.87
N MET A 11 1.65 -10.36 -11.86
CA MET A 11 1.09 -9.73 -13.05
C MET A 11 1.47 -8.25 -13.19
N GLY A 12 2.17 -7.70 -12.22
CA GLY A 12 2.60 -6.31 -12.18
C GLY A 12 3.76 -6.02 -13.13
N THR A 13 4.26 -4.80 -13.04
CA THR A 13 5.45 -4.36 -13.76
C THR A 13 6.70 -4.74 -12.96
N PHE A 14 7.69 -5.34 -13.61
CA PHE A 14 8.91 -5.80 -12.98
C PHE A 14 10.15 -5.42 -13.80
N GLY A 15 11.24 -5.09 -13.10
CA GLY A 15 12.53 -4.75 -13.68
C GLY A 15 12.59 -3.38 -14.36
N LEU A 16 13.79 -2.90 -14.62
CA LEU A 16 14.07 -1.59 -15.24
C LEU A 16 13.43 -1.43 -16.64
N ALA A 17 13.30 -2.51 -17.39
CA ALA A 17 12.67 -2.52 -18.70
C ALA A 17 11.12 -2.49 -18.65
N GLY A 18 10.52 -2.55 -17.45
CA GLY A 18 9.07 -2.48 -17.27
C GLY A 18 8.30 -3.67 -17.85
N GLY A 19 8.84 -4.89 -17.77
CA GLY A 19 8.15 -6.11 -18.20
C GLY A 19 6.88 -6.34 -17.39
N LYS A 20 5.76 -6.64 -18.08
CA LYS A 20 4.47 -6.96 -17.44
C LYS A 20 4.13 -8.43 -17.63
N ASN A 21 3.37 -9.00 -16.67
CA ASN A 21 2.88 -10.37 -16.74
C ASN A 21 4.00 -11.43 -16.91
N LEU A 22 5.20 -11.20 -16.35
CA LEU A 22 6.35 -12.08 -16.55
C LEU A 22 6.14 -13.48 -15.96
N PHE A 23 5.36 -13.59 -14.89
CA PHE A 23 5.12 -14.85 -14.19
C PHE A 23 3.74 -15.43 -14.48
N GLY A 24 2.83 -14.66 -15.07
CA GLY A 24 1.50 -15.13 -15.47
C GLY A 24 0.57 -13.98 -15.82
N SER A 25 -0.56 -14.32 -16.44
CA SER A 25 -1.54 -13.37 -16.97
C SER A 25 -2.96 -13.57 -16.42
N ARG A 26 -3.14 -14.51 -15.47
CA ARG A 26 -4.44 -14.80 -14.86
C ARG A 26 -4.34 -14.68 -13.35
N MET A 27 -5.32 -14.03 -12.73
CA MET A 27 -5.49 -14.04 -11.29
C MET A 27 -5.89 -15.43 -10.83
N MET A 28 -5.20 -15.97 -9.84
CA MET A 28 -5.46 -17.29 -9.27
C MET A 28 -5.36 -17.24 -7.77
N ALA A 29 -6.15 -18.04 -7.08
CA ALA A 29 -6.07 -18.23 -5.65
C ALA A 29 -6.15 -19.70 -5.29
N ILE A 30 -5.44 -20.08 -4.23
CA ILE A 30 -5.61 -21.33 -3.52
C ILE A 30 -5.60 -20.99 -2.03
N ALA A 31 -6.63 -21.43 -1.32
CA ALA A 31 -6.77 -21.17 0.11
C ALA A 31 -7.53 -22.30 0.80
N GLU A 32 -7.14 -22.54 2.05
CA GLU A 32 -7.85 -23.40 2.98
C GLU A 32 -8.04 -22.64 4.29
N LEU A 33 -9.25 -22.65 4.83
CA LEU A 33 -9.57 -22.17 6.16
C LEU A 33 -9.87 -23.40 7.04
N HIS A 34 -9.01 -23.65 8.01
CA HIS A 34 -9.20 -24.72 9.00
C HIS A 34 -9.86 -24.13 10.25
N LEU A 35 -11.01 -24.67 10.59
CA LEU A 35 -11.80 -24.28 11.77
C LEU A 35 -11.75 -25.43 12.79
N THR A 36 -11.41 -25.13 14.03
CA THR A 36 -11.53 -26.05 15.16
C THR A 36 -12.56 -25.47 16.11
N TYR A 37 -13.62 -26.20 16.35
CA TYR A 37 -14.73 -25.80 17.22
C TYR A 37 -14.45 -26.13 18.69
N GLU A 38 -15.20 -25.53 19.61
CA GLU A 38 -15.05 -25.76 21.06
C GLU A 38 -15.30 -27.22 21.47
N ASP A 39 -16.10 -27.98 20.72
CA ASP A 39 -16.36 -29.39 20.93
C ASP A 39 -15.26 -30.31 20.38
N GLY A 40 -14.19 -29.73 19.79
CA GLY A 40 -13.08 -30.44 19.19
C GLY A 40 -13.33 -30.94 17.77
N SER A 41 -14.50 -30.65 17.17
CA SER A 41 -14.74 -30.95 15.76
C SER A 41 -13.97 -30.00 14.85
N GLU A 42 -13.62 -30.48 13.66
CA GLU A 42 -12.86 -29.71 12.67
C GLU A 42 -13.63 -29.60 11.35
N GLU A 43 -13.50 -28.46 10.71
CA GLU A 43 -14.04 -28.19 9.38
C GLU A 43 -12.96 -27.52 8.52
N VAL A 44 -12.86 -27.90 7.24
CA VAL A 44 -11.97 -27.26 6.27
C VAL A 44 -12.81 -26.68 5.15
N ILE A 45 -12.70 -25.36 4.95
CA ILE A 45 -13.28 -24.66 3.81
C ILE A 45 -12.16 -24.39 2.81
N ALA A 46 -12.15 -25.09 1.68
CA ALA A 46 -11.15 -24.95 0.63
C ALA A 46 -11.73 -24.22 -0.59
N THR A 47 -10.85 -23.63 -1.39
CA THR A 47 -11.23 -23.10 -2.71
C THR A 47 -11.48 -24.23 -3.68
N ASP A 48 -12.66 -24.23 -4.34
CA ASP A 48 -13.11 -25.23 -5.31
C ASP A 48 -13.98 -24.60 -6.40
N GLU A 49 -14.63 -25.43 -7.23
CA GLU A 49 -15.53 -25.01 -8.30
C GLU A 49 -16.83 -24.33 -7.86
N SER A 50 -17.18 -24.41 -6.57
CA SER A 50 -18.36 -23.73 -6.02
C SER A 50 -18.16 -22.22 -5.86
N TRP A 51 -16.91 -21.79 -5.86
CA TRP A 51 -16.55 -20.38 -5.71
C TRP A 51 -16.94 -19.56 -6.94
N LYS A 52 -17.10 -18.27 -6.72
CA LYS A 52 -17.43 -17.31 -7.77
C LYS A 52 -16.51 -16.11 -7.64
N TYR A 53 -16.28 -15.43 -8.76
CA TYR A 53 -15.51 -14.19 -8.81
C TYR A 53 -16.29 -13.07 -9.46
N ARG A 54 -15.89 -11.83 -9.17
CA ARG A 54 -16.31 -10.63 -9.88
C ARG A 54 -15.18 -9.61 -9.85
N GLY A 55 -15.29 -8.54 -10.66
CA GLY A 55 -14.40 -7.39 -10.53
C GLY A 55 -14.58 -6.70 -9.19
N SER A 56 -13.53 -6.11 -8.65
CA SER A 56 -13.58 -5.25 -7.47
C SER A 56 -13.79 -3.79 -7.88
N ASP A 57 -13.87 -2.92 -6.91
CA ASP A 57 -13.86 -1.46 -7.07
C ASP A 57 -12.44 -0.87 -7.11
N ILE A 58 -11.42 -1.72 -7.12
CA ILE A 58 -10.03 -1.34 -7.38
C ILE A 58 -9.82 -1.40 -8.89
N GLU A 59 -9.76 -0.24 -9.54
CA GLU A 59 -9.59 -0.12 -11.00
C GLU A 59 -8.16 -0.45 -11.42
N GLU A 60 -7.20 0.05 -10.64
CA GLU A 60 -5.78 -0.21 -10.86
C GLU A 60 -5.08 -0.49 -9.53
N SER A 61 -4.13 -1.41 -9.56
CA SER A 61 -3.19 -1.66 -8.46
C SER A 61 -1.84 -2.07 -9.00
N GLY A 62 -0.78 -1.55 -8.40
CA GLY A 62 0.59 -1.89 -8.74
C GLY A 62 1.54 -1.34 -7.69
N ILE A 63 2.60 -2.09 -7.38
CA ILE A 63 3.54 -1.70 -6.33
C ILE A 63 4.19 -0.35 -6.64
N TYR A 64 4.45 -0.06 -7.92
CA TYR A 64 5.11 1.18 -8.34
C TYR A 64 4.13 2.28 -8.74
N ASP A 65 3.01 1.87 -9.34
CA ASP A 65 2.05 2.82 -9.91
C ASP A 65 1.07 3.33 -8.84
N GLY A 66 0.86 2.52 -7.81
CA GLY A 66 -0.07 2.85 -6.75
C GLY A 66 -1.40 2.13 -6.89
N GLU A 67 -2.47 2.71 -6.37
CA GLU A 67 -3.80 2.09 -6.37
C GLU A 67 -4.90 3.12 -6.61
N THR A 68 -5.87 2.74 -7.42
CA THR A 68 -7.08 3.54 -7.67
C THR A 68 -8.30 2.76 -7.19
N ILE A 69 -9.01 3.30 -6.21
CA ILE A 69 -10.27 2.78 -5.69
C ILE A 69 -11.42 3.65 -6.19
N ASN A 70 -12.41 3.03 -6.81
CA ASN A 70 -13.62 3.71 -7.27
C ASN A 70 -14.86 3.03 -6.71
N ARG A 71 -15.35 3.51 -5.58
CA ARG A 71 -16.51 2.92 -4.88
C ARG A 71 -17.81 2.95 -5.69
N LEU A 72 -17.89 3.78 -6.72
CA LEU A 72 -19.06 3.79 -7.60
C LEU A 72 -19.19 2.50 -8.42
N LEU A 73 -18.08 1.80 -8.69
CA LEU A 73 -18.09 0.54 -9.43
C LEU A 73 -18.74 -0.61 -8.66
N TRP A 74 -18.71 -0.54 -7.34
CA TRP A 74 -19.34 -1.57 -6.50
C TRP A 74 -20.86 -1.67 -6.69
N LYS A 75 -21.49 -0.57 -7.05
CA LYS A 75 -22.92 -0.49 -7.32
C LYS A 75 -23.29 -0.85 -8.77
N ASN A 76 -22.30 -1.17 -9.61
CA ASN A 76 -22.55 -1.43 -11.03
C ASN A 76 -23.23 -2.80 -11.21
N ALA A 77 -24.46 -2.78 -11.72
CA ALA A 77 -25.23 -3.99 -12.05
C ALA A 77 -24.57 -4.86 -13.15
N GLU A 78 -23.64 -4.29 -13.91
CA GLU A 78 -22.91 -4.98 -14.98
C GLU A 78 -21.75 -5.85 -14.48
N ASN A 79 -21.53 -5.93 -13.16
CA ASN A 79 -20.49 -6.74 -12.53
C ASN A 79 -21.05 -7.95 -11.75
N PRO A 80 -21.71 -8.92 -12.43
CA PRO A 80 -22.30 -10.09 -11.79
C PRO A 80 -21.22 -11.08 -11.33
N TRP A 81 -21.56 -11.88 -10.34
CA TRP A 81 -20.76 -13.04 -9.94
C TRP A 81 -20.69 -14.07 -11.06
N LYS A 82 -19.48 -14.52 -11.41
CA LYS A 82 -19.19 -15.54 -12.43
C LYS A 82 -18.58 -16.77 -11.76
N PRO A 83 -18.81 -17.98 -12.29
CA PRO A 83 -18.13 -19.19 -11.81
C PRO A 83 -16.63 -19.10 -12.05
N VAL A 84 -15.84 -19.68 -11.16
CA VAL A 84 -14.39 -19.83 -11.34
C VAL A 84 -14.08 -20.99 -12.28
N GLU A 85 -12.88 -20.96 -12.87
CA GLU A 85 -12.25 -22.14 -13.49
C GLU A 85 -11.29 -22.75 -12.48
N THR A 86 -11.37 -24.05 -12.24
CA THR A 86 -10.41 -24.76 -11.41
C THR A 86 -9.22 -25.22 -12.24
N LEU A 87 -8.04 -25.13 -11.67
CA LEU A 87 -6.79 -25.58 -12.26
C LEU A 87 -6.09 -26.52 -11.28
N GLN A 88 -5.30 -27.44 -11.83
CA GLN A 88 -4.42 -28.22 -10.96
C GLN A 88 -3.38 -27.30 -10.31
N ALA A 89 -3.27 -27.35 -9.00
CA ALA A 89 -2.29 -26.56 -8.27
C ALA A 89 -0.87 -26.87 -8.76
N PRO A 90 -0.04 -25.85 -9.05
CA PRO A 90 1.31 -26.04 -9.58
C PRO A 90 2.29 -26.57 -8.53
N GLY A 91 1.90 -26.66 -7.28
CA GLY A 91 2.77 -27.07 -6.17
C GLY A 91 2.02 -27.34 -4.88
N LYS A 92 2.77 -27.60 -3.83
CA LYS A 92 2.29 -27.84 -2.48
C LYS A 92 2.30 -26.52 -1.71
N LEU A 93 1.25 -26.25 -0.94
CA LEU A 93 1.23 -25.16 0.05
C LEU A 93 2.26 -25.45 1.14
N THR A 94 3.03 -24.44 1.49
CA THR A 94 4.01 -24.49 2.59
C THR A 94 3.90 -23.24 3.42
N GLU A 95 4.32 -23.32 4.66
CA GLU A 95 4.42 -22.13 5.50
C GLU A 95 5.37 -21.09 4.91
N ARG A 96 5.06 -19.84 5.19
CA ARG A 96 5.91 -18.71 4.85
C ARG A 96 7.17 -18.73 5.72
N TYR A 97 8.34 -18.61 5.12
CA TYR A 97 9.62 -18.57 5.83
C TYR A 97 9.97 -17.19 6.39
N SER A 98 9.54 -16.14 5.70
CA SER A 98 9.87 -14.76 6.05
C SER A 98 8.93 -14.23 7.14
N LEU A 99 9.44 -13.29 7.93
CA LEU A 99 8.62 -12.56 8.89
C LEU A 99 7.54 -11.74 8.15
N PRO A 100 6.33 -11.62 8.72
CA PRO A 100 5.28 -10.83 8.09
C PRO A 100 5.67 -9.36 8.02
N VAL A 101 5.28 -8.69 6.95
CA VAL A 101 5.29 -7.23 6.86
C VAL A 101 4.02 -6.73 7.56
N ILE A 102 4.19 -5.91 8.59
CA ILE A 102 3.09 -5.41 9.40
C ILE A 102 3.21 -3.90 9.62
N VAL A 103 2.14 -3.27 10.06
CA VAL A 103 2.18 -1.89 10.55
C VAL A 103 2.90 -1.88 11.90
N LYS A 104 4.03 -1.20 11.95
CA LYS A 104 4.86 -1.09 13.18
C LYS A 104 4.68 0.24 13.89
N GLU A 105 4.45 1.31 13.14
CA GLU A 105 4.35 2.67 13.65
C GLU A 105 3.27 3.42 12.88
N GLN A 106 2.69 4.45 13.50
CA GLN A 106 1.79 5.37 12.84
C GLN A 106 2.33 6.79 13.02
N LEU A 107 2.42 7.52 11.91
CA LEU A 107 2.88 8.90 11.90
C LEU A 107 1.72 9.84 11.56
N ALA A 108 1.68 10.97 12.26
CA ALA A 108 0.86 12.11 11.90
C ALA A 108 1.72 13.16 11.19
N PRO A 109 1.17 13.94 10.26
CA PRO A 109 1.87 15.06 9.65
C PRO A 109 2.32 16.06 10.72
N VAL A 110 3.53 16.54 10.61
CA VAL A 110 4.08 17.60 11.49
C VAL A 110 3.67 18.97 10.99
N GLU A 111 3.41 19.12 9.68
CA GLU A 111 3.07 20.40 9.04
C GLU A 111 2.21 20.17 7.79
N ILE A 112 1.40 21.19 7.44
CA ILE A 112 0.80 21.35 6.11
C ILE A 112 1.49 22.52 5.43
N ILE A 113 2.10 22.24 4.30
CA ILE A 113 2.82 23.22 3.50
C ILE A 113 1.93 23.64 2.34
N HIS A 114 1.65 24.93 2.26
CA HIS A 114 1.03 25.53 1.08
C HIS A 114 2.14 26.07 0.19
N THR A 115 2.40 25.37 -0.92
CA THR A 115 3.51 25.72 -1.80
C THR A 115 3.21 26.95 -2.66
N ASN A 116 4.26 27.54 -3.24
CA ASN A 116 4.10 28.66 -4.18
C ASN A 116 3.34 28.25 -5.45
N ALA A 117 3.32 26.96 -5.78
CA ALA A 117 2.53 26.41 -6.87
C ALA A 117 1.04 26.19 -6.51
N GLY A 118 0.63 26.54 -5.27
CA GLY A 118 -0.75 26.39 -4.80
C GLY A 118 -1.11 24.96 -4.38
N GLU A 119 -0.13 24.12 -4.07
CA GLU A 119 -0.33 22.74 -3.63
C GLU A 119 -0.54 22.67 -2.12
N ALA A 120 -1.35 21.73 -1.65
CA ALA A 120 -1.43 21.33 -0.26
C ALA A 120 -0.59 20.07 -0.03
N VAL A 121 0.47 20.19 0.76
CA VAL A 121 1.45 19.13 0.99
C VAL A 121 1.56 18.84 2.49
N LEU A 122 1.32 17.59 2.88
CA LEU A 122 1.53 17.11 4.24
C LEU A 122 3.00 16.68 4.41
N ASP A 123 3.72 17.24 5.38
CA ASP A 123 5.07 16.79 5.78
C ASP A 123 4.96 15.88 7.01
N PHE A 124 5.41 14.64 6.90
CA PHE A 124 5.50 13.69 8.01
C PHE A 124 6.79 13.79 8.83
N GLY A 125 7.70 14.70 8.45
CA GLY A 125 8.96 14.91 9.17
C GLY A 125 10.00 13.81 8.99
N GLN A 126 9.62 12.65 8.46
CA GLN A 126 10.47 11.47 8.28
C GLN A 126 10.14 10.77 6.96
N ASN A 127 11.18 10.48 6.15
CA ASN A 127 11.04 9.61 4.99
C ASN A 127 10.91 8.15 5.46
N HIS A 128 9.91 7.43 4.99
CA HIS A 128 9.59 6.07 5.44
C HIS A 128 8.87 5.26 4.36
N ALA A 129 8.87 3.95 4.49
CA ALA A 129 8.01 3.05 3.72
C ALA A 129 6.68 2.83 4.46
N GLY A 130 5.57 3.00 3.76
CA GLY A 130 4.24 2.90 4.37
C GLY A 130 3.12 3.24 3.43
N TYR A 131 1.94 3.45 3.98
CA TYR A 131 0.78 3.88 3.23
C TYR A 131 -0.08 4.86 4.04
N MET A 132 -0.74 5.76 3.30
CA MET A 132 -1.67 6.71 3.87
C MET A 132 -3.00 6.03 4.22
N GLU A 133 -3.65 6.57 5.25
CA GLU A 133 -4.97 6.16 5.69
C GLU A 133 -5.77 7.38 6.15
N PHE A 134 -7.05 7.44 5.77
CA PHE A 134 -7.96 8.51 6.17
C PHE A 134 -9.40 8.00 6.30
N ASP A 135 -10.22 8.72 7.05
CA ASP A 135 -11.63 8.41 7.18
C ASP A 135 -12.44 9.20 6.15
N ALA A 136 -13.10 8.47 5.26
CA ALA A 136 -13.99 9.00 4.24
C ALA A 136 -15.43 9.10 4.76
N GLY A 137 -16.16 10.03 4.20
CA GLY A 137 -17.58 10.32 4.46
C GLY A 137 -18.00 11.44 3.51
N PHE A 138 -17.31 11.54 2.39
CA PHE A 138 -17.46 12.57 1.38
C PHE A 138 -18.67 12.31 0.50
N GLU A 139 -19.20 13.36 -0.14
CA GLU A 139 -20.27 13.22 -1.12
C GLU A 139 -19.89 12.22 -2.23
N SER A 140 -20.91 11.51 -2.72
CA SER A 140 -20.73 10.55 -3.83
C SER A 140 -20.17 11.25 -5.06
N GLY A 141 -19.12 10.67 -5.64
CA GLY A 141 -18.39 11.24 -6.78
C GLY A 141 -17.20 12.12 -6.39
N THR A 142 -17.03 12.45 -5.11
CA THR A 142 -15.80 13.14 -4.65
C THR A 142 -14.59 12.27 -4.94
N ARG A 143 -13.61 12.84 -5.65
CA ARG A 143 -12.34 12.17 -5.98
C ARG A 143 -11.19 12.85 -5.25
N ILE A 144 -10.45 12.07 -4.50
CA ILE A 144 -9.22 12.47 -3.82
C ILE A 144 -8.05 11.79 -4.52
N THR A 145 -6.99 12.54 -4.76
CA THR A 145 -5.72 12.04 -5.30
C THR A 145 -4.60 12.44 -4.37
N ILE A 146 -3.77 11.47 -3.99
CA ILE A 146 -2.63 11.64 -3.10
C ILE A 146 -1.39 11.17 -3.84
N GLU A 147 -0.43 12.06 -4.04
CA GLU A 147 0.86 11.80 -4.68
C GLU A 147 1.95 11.75 -3.61
N CYS A 148 2.80 10.75 -3.67
CA CYS A 148 3.91 10.55 -2.74
C CYS A 148 5.17 11.26 -3.22
N GLY A 149 5.93 11.88 -2.30
CA GLY A 149 7.19 12.55 -2.57
C GLY A 149 8.17 12.42 -1.40
N GLU A 150 9.47 12.39 -1.69
CA GLU A 150 10.52 12.28 -0.67
C GLU A 150 11.14 13.64 -0.32
N ILE A 151 11.11 14.58 -1.24
CA ILE A 151 11.74 15.89 -1.12
C ILE A 151 10.83 16.99 -1.68
N LEU A 152 11.11 18.22 -1.27
CA LEU A 152 10.63 19.41 -1.94
C LEU A 152 11.78 20.01 -2.77
N GLN A 153 11.45 20.58 -3.92
CA GLN A 153 12.40 21.34 -4.74
C GLN A 153 11.91 22.78 -4.87
N ASP A 154 12.75 23.73 -4.52
CA ASP A 154 12.42 25.17 -4.52
C ASP A 154 11.12 25.48 -3.74
N GLY A 155 10.87 24.71 -2.66
CA GLY A 155 9.69 24.85 -1.81
C GLY A 155 8.40 24.28 -2.41
N ASN A 156 8.46 23.61 -3.55
CA ASN A 156 7.33 22.93 -4.19
C ASN A 156 7.45 21.43 -4.10
N PHE A 157 6.33 20.72 -4.26
CA PHE A 157 6.32 19.27 -4.33
C PHE A 157 7.16 18.77 -5.51
N TYR A 158 8.01 17.76 -5.26
CA TYR A 158 8.88 17.21 -6.28
C TYR A 158 8.73 15.69 -6.37
N HIS A 159 8.57 15.18 -7.59
CA HIS A 159 8.27 13.78 -7.83
C HIS A 159 9.18 13.13 -8.91
N ASP A 160 9.96 13.90 -9.67
CA ASP A 160 10.73 13.37 -10.79
C ASP A 160 11.80 12.36 -10.37
N ASN A 161 12.21 12.36 -9.09
CA ASN A 161 13.12 11.36 -8.52
C ASN A 161 12.49 9.95 -8.43
N TYR A 162 11.18 9.82 -8.59
CA TYR A 162 10.49 8.52 -8.68
C TYR A 162 10.57 7.89 -10.07
N ARG A 163 11.20 8.57 -11.05
CA ARG A 163 11.35 8.10 -12.43
C ARG A 163 9.99 7.74 -13.04
N ASP A 164 9.80 6.45 -13.42
CA ASP A 164 8.56 5.97 -14.03
C ASP A 164 7.52 5.49 -13.02
N ALA A 165 7.87 5.43 -11.72
CA ALA A 165 6.91 5.04 -10.69
C ALA A 165 5.94 6.19 -10.43
N LYS A 166 4.65 5.97 -10.62
CA LYS A 166 3.64 7.01 -10.41
C LYS A 166 3.43 7.33 -8.94
N SER A 167 3.50 6.30 -8.08
CA SER A 167 3.35 6.41 -6.62
C SER A 167 2.16 7.27 -6.20
N VAL A 168 0.99 6.97 -6.79
CA VAL A 168 -0.26 7.71 -6.62
C VAL A 168 -1.33 6.83 -6.02
N PHE A 169 -2.04 7.36 -5.03
CA PHE A 169 -3.27 6.77 -4.51
C PHE A 169 -4.46 7.65 -4.88
N SER A 170 -5.48 7.04 -5.50
CA SER A 170 -6.73 7.74 -5.85
C SER A 170 -7.93 7.02 -5.25
N TYR A 171 -8.86 7.79 -4.72
CA TYR A 171 -10.11 7.30 -4.14
C TYR A 171 -11.29 8.10 -4.66
N THR A 172 -12.34 7.40 -5.11
CA THR A 172 -13.63 8.02 -5.48
C THR A 172 -14.71 7.51 -4.54
N SER A 173 -15.33 8.41 -3.81
CA SER A 173 -16.38 8.14 -2.81
C SER A 173 -17.71 7.74 -3.45
N ASP A 174 -18.46 6.86 -2.79
CA ASP A 174 -19.88 6.60 -3.07
C ASP A 174 -20.84 7.15 -2.00
N GLY A 175 -20.31 7.95 -1.07
CA GLY A 175 -21.06 8.57 0.01
C GLY A 175 -21.05 7.79 1.34
N ARG A 176 -20.44 6.59 1.39
CA ARG A 176 -20.32 5.81 2.63
C ARG A 176 -19.25 6.38 3.55
N LYS A 177 -19.46 6.16 4.86
CA LYS A 177 -18.41 6.38 5.86
C LYS A 177 -17.56 5.12 5.96
N GLU A 178 -16.27 5.24 5.73
CA GLU A 178 -15.31 4.14 5.82
C GLU A 178 -13.90 4.65 6.05
N THR A 179 -13.03 3.81 6.58
CA THR A 179 -11.59 4.05 6.60
C THR A 179 -11.00 3.58 5.27
N VAL A 180 -10.30 4.48 4.59
CA VAL A 180 -9.75 4.30 3.25
C VAL A 180 -8.23 4.17 3.32
N ARG A 181 -7.71 3.15 2.65
CA ARG A 181 -6.26 2.89 2.50
C ARG A 181 -6.01 2.07 1.24
N PRO A 182 -4.81 2.06 0.66
CA PRO A 182 -4.43 1.09 -0.36
C PRO A 182 -4.38 -0.33 0.20
N HIS A 183 -4.59 -1.33 -0.67
CA HIS A 183 -4.63 -2.75 -0.30
C HIS A 183 -3.40 -3.53 -0.80
N PHE A 184 -2.89 -3.20 -1.99
CA PHE A 184 -1.90 -4.00 -2.71
C PHE A 184 -0.62 -3.25 -3.03
N THR A 185 -0.36 -2.14 -2.34
CA THR A 185 0.84 -1.35 -2.50
C THR A 185 1.23 -0.65 -1.20
N TYR A 186 2.46 -0.23 -1.13
CA TYR A 186 3.00 0.73 -0.18
C TYR A 186 3.88 1.71 -0.94
N PHE A 187 4.25 2.80 -0.29
CA PHE A 187 5.02 3.87 -0.90
C PHE A 187 6.19 4.24 0.00
N GLY A 188 7.29 4.75 -0.58
CA GLY A 188 8.34 5.43 0.15
C GLY A 188 8.12 6.93 0.05
N TYR A 189 7.91 7.64 1.14
CA TYR A 189 7.64 9.09 1.11
C TYR A 189 7.91 9.76 2.45
N ARG A 190 8.09 11.07 2.38
CA ARG A 190 7.98 12.00 3.49
C ARG A 190 6.82 12.96 3.30
N TYR A 191 6.53 13.30 2.05
CA TYR A 191 5.53 14.30 1.68
C TYR A 191 4.37 13.66 0.93
N LEU A 192 3.15 14.10 1.22
CA LEU A 192 1.95 13.76 0.47
C LEU A 192 1.33 15.02 -0.11
N LYS A 193 1.29 15.16 -1.43
CA LYS A 193 0.50 16.18 -2.10
C LYS A 193 -0.94 15.69 -2.23
N VAL A 194 -1.88 16.45 -1.68
CA VAL A 194 -3.31 16.10 -1.63
C VAL A 194 -4.10 16.99 -2.57
N THR A 195 -4.87 16.37 -3.46
CA THR A 195 -5.72 17.07 -4.42
C THR A 195 -7.16 16.57 -4.31
N GLY A 196 -8.12 17.46 -4.43
CA GLY A 196 -9.56 17.12 -4.41
C GLY A 196 -10.12 16.88 -3.01
N TRP A 197 -9.39 17.23 -1.95
CA TRP A 197 -9.88 17.14 -0.58
C TRP A 197 -11.04 18.13 -0.39
N PRO A 198 -12.22 17.68 0.10
CA PRO A 198 -13.36 18.56 0.28
C PRO A 198 -13.20 19.42 1.54
N GLY A 199 -13.20 20.72 1.36
CA GLY A 199 -12.98 21.68 2.44
C GLY A 199 -11.51 21.89 2.80
N GLU A 200 -11.26 22.32 4.02
CA GLU A 200 -9.91 22.56 4.53
C GLU A 200 -9.26 21.26 5.00
N LEU A 201 -8.09 20.95 4.46
CA LEU A 201 -7.29 19.79 4.87
C LEU A 201 -6.61 20.10 6.21
N ARG A 202 -6.75 19.20 7.19
CA ARG A 202 -6.13 19.28 8.51
C ARG A 202 -5.11 18.18 8.71
N ARG A 203 -4.15 18.38 9.60
CA ARG A 203 -3.11 17.40 9.89
C ARG A 203 -3.63 16.05 10.37
N GLU A 204 -4.72 16.05 11.12
CA GLU A 204 -5.37 14.86 11.67
C GLU A 204 -6.21 14.09 10.65
N ASP A 205 -6.46 14.63 9.46
CA ASP A 205 -7.31 14.01 8.45
C ASP A 205 -6.65 12.81 7.77
N ILE A 206 -5.31 12.83 7.65
CA ILE A 206 -4.55 11.75 7.00
C ILE A 206 -3.41 11.31 7.93
N ARG A 207 -3.34 10.02 8.20
CA ARG A 207 -2.24 9.38 8.94
C ARG A 207 -1.44 8.47 8.02
N SER A 208 -0.19 8.21 8.37
CA SER A 208 0.68 7.27 7.68
C SER A 208 0.93 6.04 8.54
N ASN A 209 0.67 4.87 7.98
CA ASN A 209 1.01 3.58 8.57
C ASN A 209 2.37 3.12 8.04
N VAL A 210 3.39 3.15 8.89
CA VAL A 210 4.74 2.69 8.57
C VAL A 210 4.78 1.18 8.57
N VAL A 211 5.25 0.57 7.49
CA VAL A 211 5.31 -0.88 7.33
C VAL A 211 6.74 -1.37 7.14
N TYR A 212 7.09 -2.44 7.81
CA TYR A 212 8.30 -3.21 7.59
C TYR A 212 8.16 -4.62 8.19
N SER A 213 9.09 -5.52 7.84
CA SER A 213 9.12 -6.88 8.38
C SER A 213 9.16 -6.86 9.90
N ASP A 214 8.47 -7.80 10.55
CA ASP A 214 8.34 -7.87 12.00
C ASP A 214 9.66 -8.25 12.69
N LEU A 215 10.69 -7.47 12.40
CA LEU A 215 12.02 -7.61 13.00
C LEU A 215 12.03 -7.01 14.40
N GLU A 216 12.69 -7.71 15.30
CA GLU A 216 12.97 -7.23 16.65
C GLU A 216 14.25 -6.38 16.64
N ARG A 217 14.17 -5.24 17.32
CA ARG A 217 15.36 -4.42 17.53
C ARG A 217 16.20 -5.01 18.68
N THR A 218 17.43 -5.44 18.38
CA THR A 218 18.33 -6.12 19.32
C THR A 218 19.48 -5.27 19.82
N GLY A 219 19.63 -4.01 19.33
CA GLY A 219 20.73 -3.14 19.72
C GLY A 219 20.37 -1.67 19.79
N TRP A 220 21.04 -0.95 20.69
CA TRP A 220 20.90 0.48 20.89
C TRP A 220 22.28 1.10 21.00
N LEU A 221 22.47 2.26 20.40
CA LEU A 221 23.68 3.05 20.46
C LEU A 221 23.32 4.48 20.84
N GLU A 222 24.01 4.99 21.84
CA GLU A 222 24.01 6.40 22.21
C GLU A 222 25.44 6.85 22.50
N THR A 223 25.81 8.01 22.00
CA THR A 223 27.14 8.58 22.15
C THR A 223 27.04 10.03 22.64
N SER A 224 28.15 10.61 23.09
CA SER A 224 28.21 12.02 23.44
C SER A 224 28.18 12.98 22.24
N ASP A 225 28.26 12.46 20.99
CA ASP A 225 28.18 13.24 19.75
C ASP A 225 26.79 13.13 19.14
N GLU A 226 26.04 14.23 19.14
CA GLU A 226 24.69 14.29 18.59
C GLU A 226 24.64 13.97 17.08
N LYS A 227 25.69 14.27 16.32
CA LYS A 227 25.74 13.96 14.87
C LYS A 227 25.85 12.47 14.65
N VAL A 228 26.61 11.76 15.48
CA VAL A 228 26.72 10.30 15.43
C VAL A 228 25.37 9.67 15.81
N ASN A 229 24.72 10.18 16.85
CA ASN A 229 23.39 9.71 17.25
C ASN A 229 22.38 9.95 16.14
N ARG A 230 22.42 11.10 15.48
CA ARG A 230 21.55 11.39 14.33
C ARG A 230 21.83 10.48 13.14
N LEU A 231 23.09 10.21 12.82
CA LEU A 231 23.47 9.26 11.78
C LEU A 231 22.92 7.87 12.08
N TYR A 232 23.05 7.42 13.32
CA TYR A 232 22.50 6.13 13.76
C TYR A 232 20.98 6.06 13.56
N GLN A 233 20.24 7.10 13.91
CA GLN A 233 18.79 7.16 13.68
C GLN A 233 18.45 7.14 12.18
N ASN A 234 19.21 7.83 11.35
CA ASN A 234 19.02 7.82 9.90
C ASN A 234 19.24 6.42 9.32
N CYS A 235 20.28 5.70 9.79
CA CYS A 235 20.52 4.30 9.39
C CYS A 235 19.37 3.38 9.80
N LEU A 236 18.82 3.55 11.02
CA LEU A 236 17.68 2.77 11.48
C LEU A 236 16.43 3.01 10.60
N TRP A 237 16.14 4.26 10.27
CA TRP A 237 15.00 4.59 9.40
C TRP A 237 15.22 4.07 7.98
N SER A 238 16.43 4.16 7.45
CA SER A 238 16.78 3.56 6.16
C SER A 238 16.58 2.05 6.18
N GLN A 239 17.03 1.38 7.24
CA GLN A 239 16.83 -0.06 7.41
C GLN A 239 15.34 -0.42 7.49
N LYS A 240 14.54 0.24 8.35
CA LYS A 240 13.10 0.03 8.44
C LYS A 240 12.41 0.17 7.08
N SER A 241 12.76 1.20 6.32
CA SER A 241 12.14 1.50 5.03
C SER A 241 12.54 0.56 3.90
N ASN A 242 13.57 -0.27 4.10
CA ASN A 242 14.11 -1.19 3.09
C ASN A 242 14.04 -2.68 3.51
N PHE A 243 13.47 -2.99 4.69
CA PHE A 243 13.24 -4.37 5.11
C PHE A 243 11.75 -4.72 5.00
N ILE A 244 11.28 -4.90 3.77
CA ILE A 244 9.91 -5.24 3.41
C ILE A 244 9.91 -6.65 2.81
N ASP A 245 9.85 -7.67 3.67
CA ASP A 245 10.02 -9.09 3.36
C ASP A 245 11.47 -9.42 2.96
N LEU A 246 11.89 -9.08 1.76
CA LEU A 246 13.29 -9.05 1.33
C LEU A 246 13.84 -7.62 1.40
N PRO A 247 15.15 -7.45 1.60
CA PRO A 247 15.75 -6.13 1.51
C PRO A 247 15.49 -5.49 0.15
N THR A 248 15.03 -4.26 0.18
CA THR A 248 14.76 -3.47 -1.02
C THR A 248 15.88 -2.46 -1.27
N ASP A 249 16.02 -1.99 -2.49
CA ASP A 249 17.06 -1.04 -2.91
C ASP A 249 16.80 0.40 -2.45
N CYS A 250 15.51 0.80 -2.43
CA CYS A 250 15.09 2.13 -2.03
C CYS A 250 13.63 2.12 -1.53
N PRO A 251 13.24 3.07 -0.65
CA PRO A 251 11.89 3.13 -0.10
C PRO A 251 10.80 3.31 -1.16
N GLN A 252 11.04 4.17 -2.16
CA GLN A 252 10.10 4.47 -3.23
C GLN A 252 10.05 3.39 -4.33
N ARG A 253 11.01 2.45 -4.35
CA ARG A 253 11.01 1.30 -5.26
C ARG A 253 11.10 1.64 -6.74
N SER A 254 11.68 2.77 -7.11
CA SER A 254 11.75 3.22 -8.51
C SER A 254 12.54 2.30 -9.44
N GLU A 255 13.42 1.47 -8.91
CA GLU A 255 14.24 0.51 -9.66
C GLU A 255 13.44 -0.73 -10.11
N ARG A 256 12.33 -1.03 -9.45
CA ARG A 256 11.48 -2.21 -9.74
C ARG A 256 12.21 -3.55 -9.62
N LEU A 257 13.09 -3.67 -8.63
CA LEU A 257 13.88 -4.87 -8.34
C LEU A 257 13.38 -5.56 -7.06
#